data_f6cd1ffda059af0674f8e32753e0a41a
#
_entry.id   f6cd1ffda059af0674f8e32753e0a41a
#
_cell.length_a   1.000
_cell.length_b   1.000
_cell.length_c   1.000
_cell.angle_alpha   90.00
_cell.angle_beta   90.00
_cell.angle_gamma   90.00
#
_symmetry.space_group_name_H-M   'P 1'
#
loop_
_entity.id
_entity.type
_entity.pdbx_description
1 polymer ?
#
loop_
_entity_poly.entity_id
_entity_poly.type
_entity_poly.pdbx_seq_one_letter_code
_entity_poly.pdbx_strand_id
1 'polypeptide(L)'
;MQRKVEVLVIGSGFGGAIAARRLAEAGVDVLVLERGPWRDTVPNRSLGLQNLAPLPQGARAYTHGLRNIGSHRLKKDLVLNRKGFIEAYQGDGINVICSSGVGGGSHVYAGFMDRPLVPDYWDNRHPDLCNAQMEGYYEELLATYKARPLTDSDQVPNAIEQTSHDGKLRCLGHPAVAFLMPQVPGQPARRVEDGVERWECDMANNSFLGSPSGAKTTLDFSTLWPAMQKGLQVQALCEVTSIHRLSPDRSAPMRYEVRYRNHANGRDECILAEHVILAAGGLSSVRLLLRSRDQARGLTGMPRLGLGFGGNGDYFGLWKENSDKDLSKGMPIGSPFRLKDSPNQSVLVLRAAIQGIDSVPMPGPCGAGCAGSR
;
A
#
# COMPACT_ATOMS: atom_id res chain seq x y z
N MET A 1 -16.74 19.00 -23.89
CA MET A 1 -17.37 17.65 -23.95
C MET A 1 -17.07 16.91 -22.67
N GLN A 2 -18.05 16.21 -22.14
CA GLN A 2 -17.87 15.36 -20.95
C GLN A 2 -17.05 14.12 -21.35
N ARG A 3 -16.02 13.78 -20.58
CA ARG A 3 -15.16 12.62 -20.85
C ARG A 3 -15.95 11.32 -20.65
N LYS A 4 -15.76 10.37 -21.54
CA LYS A 4 -16.34 9.02 -21.49
C LYS A 4 -15.21 7.98 -21.46
N VAL A 5 -15.39 6.91 -20.72
CA VAL A 5 -14.47 5.77 -20.63
C VAL A 5 -15.28 4.47 -20.50
N GLU A 6 -14.75 3.39 -21.01
CA GLU A 6 -15.36 2.07 -20.86
C GLU A 6 -15.26 1.62 -19.39
N VAL A 7 -14.06 1.62 -18.81
CA VAL A 7 -13.83 1.25 -17.41
C VAL A 7 -13.13 2.35 -16.65
N LEU A 8 -13.74 2.80 -15.56
CA LEU A 8 -13.12 3.70 -14.60
C LEU A 8 -12.70 2.93 -13.35
N VAL A 9 -11.41 2.98 -13.01
CA VAL A 9 -10.85 2.40 -11.79
C VAL A 9 -10.62 3.52 -10.78
N ILE A 10 -11.17 3.37 -9.58
CA ILE A 10 -11.02 4.36 -8.49
C ILE A 10 -10.00 3.84 -7.49
N GLY A 11 -8.81 4.44 -7.49
CA GLY A 11 -7.65 4.05 -6.69
C GLY A 11 -6.65 3.19 -7.46
N SER A 12 -5.37 3.46 -7.24
CA SER A 12 -4.22 2.87 -7.92
C SER A 12 -3.39 1.94 -7.04
N GLY A 13 -3.94 1.50 -5.90
CA GLY A 13 -3.31 0.51 -5.01
C GLY A 13 -3.30 -0.90 -5.60
N PHE A 14 -2.97 -1.92 -4.81
CA PHE A 14 -2.79 -3.29 -5.28
C PHE A 14 -3.95 -3.80 -6.15
N GLY A 15 -5.18 -3.71 -5.69
CA GLY A 15 -6.33 -4.18 -6.47
C GLY A 15 -6.56 -3.38 -7.74
N GLY A 16 -6.49 -2.03 -7.65
CA GLY A 16 -6.74 -1.15 -8.78
C GLY A 16 -5.67 -1.24 -9.86
N ALA A 17 -4.40 -1.30 -9.47
CA ALA A 17 -3.29 -1.39 -10.42
C ALA A 17 -3.33 -2.71 -11.22
N ILE A 18 -3.57 -3.85 -10.53
CA ILE A 18 -3.67 -5.16 -11.19
C ILE A 18 -4.89 -5.23 -12.11
N ALA A 19 -6.06 -4.78 -11.64
CA ALA A 19 -7.27 -4.77 -12.45
C ALA A 19 -7.10 -3.89 -13.71
N ALA A 20 -6.58 -2.67 -13.51
CA ALA A 20 -6.34 -1.73 -14.62
C ALA A 20 -5.32 -2.27 -15.64
N ARG A 21 -4.23 -2.87 -15.17
CA ARG A 21 -3.24 -3.51 -16.04
C ARG A 21 -3.86 -4.62 -16.88
N ARG A 22 -4.59 -5.54 -16.27
CA ARG A 22 -5.21 -6.67 -16.98
C ARG A 22 -6.23 -6.23 -18.03
N LEU A 23 -7.02 -5.22 -17.70
CA LEU A 23 -7.99 -4.65 -18.64
C LEU A 23 -7.30 -3.94 -19.81
N ALA A 24 -6.27 -3.14 -19.54
CA ALA A 24 -5.51 -2.47 -20.60
C ALA A 24 -4.78 -3.49 -21.50
N GLU A 25 -4.24 -4.56 -20.96
CA GLU A 25 -3.65 -5.67 -21.71
C GLU A 25 -4.67 -6.41 -22.57
N ALA A 26 -5.93 -6.40 -22.18
CA ALA A 26 -7.06 -6.92 -22.98
C ALA A 26 -7.61 -5.91 -24.02
N GLY A 27 -7.02 -4.71 -24.12
CA GLY A 27 -7.43 -3.69 -25.09
C GLY A 27 -8.64 -2.85 -24.67
N VAL A 28 -9.04 -2.89 -23.39
CA VAL A 28 -10.15 -2.11 -22.84
C VAL A 28 -9.71 -0.66 -22.60
N ASP A 29 -10.57 0.32 -22.90
CA ASP A 29 -10.32 1.74 -22.56
C ASP A 29 -10.47 1.96 -21.05
N VAL A 30 -9.33 2.07 -20.35
CA VAL A 30 -9.26 2.16 -18.89
C VAL A 30 -8.65 3.47 -18.43
N LEU A 31 -9.34 4.11 -17.52
CA LEU A 31 -8.82 5.26 -16.77
C LEU A 31 -8.76 4.94 -15.28
N VAL A 32 -7.61 5.22 -14.65
CA VAL A 32 -7.45 5.19 -13.19
C VAL A 32 -7.50 6.62 -12.65
N LEU A 33 -8.35 6.87 -11.65
CA LEU A 33 -8.31 8.08 -10.83
C LEU A 33 -7.67 7.78 -9.48
N GLU A 34 -6.58 8.50 -9.18
CA GLU A 34 -5.87 8.41 -7.91
C GLU A 34 -5.87 9.77 -7.20
N ARG A 35 -6.26 9.80 -5.94
CA ARG A 35 -6.34 11.07 -5.17
C ARG A 35 -4.98 11.62 -4.76
N GLY A 36 -3.97 10.75 -4.61
CA GLY A 36 -2.62 11.15 -4.25
C GLY A 36 -1.74 11.46 -5.47
N PRO A 37 -0.54 11.99 -5.24
CA PRO A 37 0.41 12.33 -6.29
C PRO A 37 1.24 11.13 -6.73
N TRP A 38 1.97 11.29 -7.85
CA TRP A 38 3.16 10.50 -8.13
C TRP A 38 4.25 10.83 -7.10
N ARG A 39 5.02 9.82 -6.66
CA ARG A 39 6.08 9.99 -5.67
C ARG A 39 7.44 10.23 -6.33
N ASP A 40 8.22 11.11 -5.70
CA ASP A 40 9.58 11.44 -6.13
C ASP A 40 10.55 10.30 -5.76
N THR A 41 10.73 9.37 -6.69
CA THR A 41 11.63 8.23 -6.58
C THR A 41 12.54 8.16 -7.79
N VAL A 42 13.66 7.45 -7.69
CA VAL A 42 14.56 7.25 -8.83
C VAL A 42 13.84 6.63 -10.02
N PRO A 43 13.03 5.55 -9.86
CA PRO A 43 12.22 5.02 -10.96
C PRO A 43 11.37 6.10 -11.64
N ASN A 44 10.54 6.79 -10.89
CA ASN A 44 9.60 7.75 -11.47
C ASN A 44 10.29 8.92 -12.18
N ARG A 45 11.45 9.37 -11.67
CA ARG A 45 12.29 10.36 -12.37
C ARG A 45 12.85 9.81 -13.68
N SER A 46 13.34 8.57 -13.68
CA SER A 46 13.90 7.92 -14.88
C SER A 46 12.87 7.73 -15.99
N LEU A 47 11.59 7.59 -15.62
CA LEU A 47 10.47 7.50 -16.54
C LEU A 47 10.00 8.86 -17.08
N GLY A 48 10.63 9.96 -16.69
CA GLY A 48 10.28 11.31 -17.13
C GLY A 48 8.98 11.85 -16.54
N LEU A 49 8.45 11.23 -15.47
CA LEU A 49 7.23 11.69 -14.82
C LEU A 49 7.46 13.05 -14.15
N GLN A 50 6.47 13.93 -14.27
CA GLN A 50 6.53 15.29 -13.78
C GLN A 50 5.66 15.51 -12.53
N ASN A 51 5.84 16.64 -11.85
CA ASN A 51 5.05 17.04 -10.68
C ASN A 51 5.08 16.02 -9.52
N LEU A 52 6.22 15.39 -9.33
CA LEU A 52 6.44 14.41 -8.30
C LEU A 52 6.40 15.04 -6.91
N ALA A 53 5.75 14.38 -5.97
CA ALA A 53 5.74 14.79 -4.57
C ALA A 53 6.82 14.04 -3.77
N PRO A 54 7.57 14.72 -2.91
CA PRO A 54 8.63 14.08 -2.15
C PRO A 54 8.07 13.01 -1.19
N LEU A 55 8.92 12.02 -0.90
CA LEU A 55 8.71 11.09 0.20
C LEU A 55 9.02 11.78 1.54
N PRO A 56 8.40 11.31 2.65
CA PRO A 56 8.52 11.96 3.96
C PRO A 56 9.83 11.59 4.67
N GLN A 57 10.95 11.96 4.08
CA GLN A 57 12.27 11.69 4.63
C GLN A 57 12.96 12.98 5.05
N GLY A 58 13.74 12.93 6.14
CA GLY A 58 14.41 14.10 6.71
C GLY A 58 13.40 15.21 7.06
N ALA A 59 13.78 16.46 6.81
CA ALA A 59 12.91 17.63 7.06
C ALA A 59 11.57 17.58 6.30
N ARG A 60 11.48 16.79 5.24
CA ARG A 60 10.24 16.61 4.46
C ARG A 60 9.17 15.79 5.22
N ALA A 61 9.55 15.07 6.28
CA ALA A 61 8.61 14.38 7.16
C ALA A 61 7.60 15.35 7.78
N TYR A 62 8.02 16.56 8.14
CA TYR A 62 7.14 17.59 8.70
C TYR A 62 6.13 18.15 7.70
N THR A 63 6.51 18.28 6.45
CA THR A 63 5.70 18.94 5.43
C THR A 63 4.91 17.96 4.57
N HIS A 64 5.44 16.77 4.32
CA HIS A 64 4.85 15.75 3.44
C HIS A 64 4.54 14.43 4.16
N GLY A 65 4.76 14.34 5.47
CA GLY A 65 4.44 13.14 6.25
C GLY A 65 2.95 12.89 6.30
N LEU A 66 2.17 13.85 6.76
CA LEU A 66 0.74 13.70 6.92
C LEU A 66 -0.05 14.42 5.82
N ARG A 67 -1.00 13.69 5.23
CA ARG A 67 -2.00 14.23 4.30
C ARG A 67 -3.19 14.78 5.06
N ASN A 68 -3.76 13.97 5.93
CA ASN A 68 -4.91 14.36 6.74
C ASN A 68 -4.99 13.55 8.04
N ILE A 69 -5.72 14.10 8.98
CA ILE A 69 -6.09 13.47 10.24
C ILE A 69 -7.61 13.46 10.31
N GLY A 70 -8.18 12.28 10.51
CA GLY A 70 -9.60 12.08 10.79
C GLY A 70 -9.81 11.52 12.18
N SER A 71 -10.94 11.82 12.80
CA SER A 71 -11.32 11.24 14.09
C SER A 71 -12.83 11.05 14.14
N HIS A 72 -13.29 9.99 14.77
CA HIS A 72 -14.72 9.75 15.01
C HIS A 72 -15.39 10.92 15.77
N ARG A 73 -14.61 11.68 16.53
CA ARG A 73 -15.08 12.88 17.26
C ARG A 73 -15.11 14.13 16.39
N LEU A 74 -14.37 14.14 15.29
CA LEU A 74 -14.36 15.25 14.34
C LEU A 74 -15.39 14.97 13.23
N LYS A 75 -16.30 15.88 12.99
CA LYS A 75 -17.28 15.74 11.89
C LYS A 75 -16.64 15.89 10.51
N LYS A 76 -15.43 16.43 10.44
CA LYS A 76 -14.65 16.65 9.20
C LYS A 76 -13.21 16.22 9.40
N ASP A 77 -12.62 15.70 8.34
CA ASP A 77 -11.17 15.44 8.33
C ASP A 77 -10.40 16.76 8.27
N LEU A 78 -9.34 16.85 9.04
CA LEU A 78 -8.37 17.94 8.96
C LEU A 78 -7.36 17.63 7.85
N VAL A 79 -7.47 18.31 6.72
CA VAL A 79 -6.52 18.17 5.61
C VAL A 79 -5.34 19.08 5.86
N LEU A 80 -4.14 18.51 5.97
CA LEU A 80 -2.88 19.22 6.22
C LEU A 80 -2.14 19.50 4.91
N ASN A 81 -1.89 18.45 4.12
CA ASN A 81 -1.24 18.58 2.83
C ASN A 81 -1.80 17.54 1.84
N ARG A 82 -2.44 17.98 0.76
CA ARG A 82 -3.03 17.07 -0.24
C ARG A 82 -2.02 16.19 -0.97
N LYS A 83 -0.73 16.56 -0.92
CA LYS A 83 0.39 15.77 -1.43
C LYS A 83 1.10 14.98 -0.31
N GLY A 84 0.59 15.01 0.92
CA GLY A 84 1.11 14.24 2.04
C GLY A 84 1.06 12.74 1.79
N PHE A 85 1.82 12.00 2.58
CA PHE A 85 2.07 10.58 2.35
C PHE A 85 1.13 9.67 3.14
N ILE A 86 0.94 9.96 4.42
CA ILE A 86 0.16 9.17 5.38
C ILE A 86 -1.15 9.87 5.72
N GLU A 87 -2.20 9.10 5.85
CA GLU A 87 -3.48 9.49 6.40
C GLU A 87 -3.73 8.71 7.68
N ALA A 88 -4.10 9.41 8.74
CA ALA A 88 -4.40 8.82 10.04
C ALA A 88 -5.87 9.04 10.40
N TYR A 89 -6.55 7.98 10.76
CA TYR A 89 -7.95 8.00 11.17
C TYR A 89 -8.10 7.33 12.52
N GLN A 90 -8.60 8.08 13.48
CA GLN A 90 -8.93 7.58 14.81
C GLN A 90 -10.39 7.18 14.85
N GLY A 91 -10.66 5.89 14.98
CA GLY A 91 -11.98 5.33 15.22
C GLY A 91 -12.26 5.04 16.68
N ASP A 92 -13.44 4.51 16.96
CA ASP A 92 -13.78 3.94 18.25
C ASP A 92 -13.38 2.46 18.24
N GLY A 93 -12.36 2.14 19.05
CA GLY A 93 -11.80 0.79 19.10
C GLY A 93 -10.87 0.38 17.95
N ILE A 94 -10.72 1.20 16.88
CA ILE A 94 -9.81 0.93 15.79
C ILE A 94 -9.18 2.20 15.24
N ASN A 95 -7.86 2.18 15.02
CA ASN A 95 -7.15 3.23 14.33
C ASN A 95 -6.72 2.73 12.96
N VAL A 96 -6.85 3.57 11.93
CA VAL A 96 -6.50 3.21 10.56
C VAL A 96 -5.43 4.17 10.05
N ILE A 97 -4.33 3.59 9.57
CA ILE A 97 -3.28 4.32 8.87
C ILE A 97 -3.26 3.81 7.43
N CYS A 98 -3.32 4.73 6.49
CA CYS A 98 -3.20 4.40 5.07
C CYS A 98 -2.33 5.44 4.36
N SER A 99 -2.01 5.20 3.09
CA SER A 99 -1.28 6.17 2.27
C SER A 99 -2.06 6.52 1.01
N SER A 100 -1.77 7.69 0.46
CA SER A 100 -2.27 8.14 -0.84
C SER A 100 -1.11 8.39 -1.77
N GLY A 101 -1.24 7.99 -3.01
CA GLY A 101 -0.26 8.17 -4.07
C GLY A 101 -0.47 7.15 -5.15
N VAL A 102 0.02 7.42 -6.35
CA VAL A 102 0.01 6.44 -7.42
C VAL A 102 0.82 5.23 -7.00
N GLY A 103 0.22 4.03 -7.06
CA GLY A 103 0.76 2.80 -6.49
C GLY A 103 0.25 2.47 -5.07
N GLY A 104 -0.49 3.40 -4.44
CA GLY A 104 -1.19 3.17 -3.16
C GLY A 104 -0.31 2.62 -2.06
N GLY A 105 -0.79 1.58 -1.38
CA GLY A 105 -0.13 0.92 -0.25
C GLY A 105 1.24 0.32 -0.55
N SER A 106 1.62 0.13 -1.83
CA SER A 106 2.94 -0.39 -2.17
C SER A 106 4.10 0.53 -1.79
N HIS A 107 3.82 1.81 -1.54
CA HIS A 107 4.82 2.72 -1.00
C HIS A 107 5.08 2.52 0.50
N VAL A 108 4.08 2.08 1.26
CA VAL A 108 4.14 1.94 2.73
C VAL A 108 4.23 0.50 3.22
N TYR A 109 4.10 -0.52 2.34
CA TYR A 109 4.28 -1.90 2.76
C TYR A 109 5.75 -2.20 3.05
N ALA A 110 6.00 -3.24 3.81
CA ALA A 110 7.36 -3.64 4.21
C ALA A 110 8.12 -4.43 3.13
N GLY A 111 7.57 -4.53 1.92
CA GLY A 111 8.13 -5.35 0.85
C GLY A 111 7.86 -6.85 1.01
N PHE A 112 7.16 -7.24 2.06
CA PHE A 112 6.72 -8.62 2.26
C PHE A 112 5.71 -9.01 1.16
N MET A 113 6.01 -10.08 0.46
CA MET A 113 5.17 -10.60 -0.61
C MET A 113 5.32 -12.12 -0.62
N ASP A 114 4.40 -12.79 0.03
CA ASP A 114 4.46 -14.23 0.20
C ASP A 114 3.06 -14.84 0.20
N ARG A 115 3.01 -16.15 0.15
CA ARG A 115 1.80 -16.94 0.35
C ARG A 115 1.30 -16.84 1.79
N PRO A 116 0.02 -17.08 2.04
CA PRO A 116 -0.45 -17.25 3.42
C PRO A 116 0.32 -18.37 4.12
N LEU A 117 0.81 -18.09 5.34
CA LEU A 117 1.55 -19.06 6.13
C LEU A 117 0.64 -20.08 6.87
N VAL A 118 -0.67 -19.97 6.67
CA VAL A 118 -1.67 -20.93 7.16
C VAL A 118 -1.97 -21.90 6.04
N PRO A 119 -1.76 -23.21 6.24
CA PRO A 119 -2.16 -24.21 5.26
C PRO A 119 -3.66 -24.09 4.92
N ASP A 120 -4.00 -24.38 3.69
CA ASP A 120 -5.37 -24.40 3.21
C ASP A 120 -6.17 -23.11 3.49
N TYR A 121 -5.46 -21.97 3.48
CA TYR A 121 -6.01 -20.66 3.86
C TYR A 121 -7.28 -20.29 3.08
N TRP A 122 -7.33 -20.60 1.78
CA TRP A 122 -8.46 -20.25 0.91
C TRP A 122 -9.57 -21.29 0.91
N ASP A 123 -9.27 -22.52 1.32
CA ASP A 123 -10.27 -23.58 1.33
C ASP A 123 -11.36 -23.28 2.36
N ASN A 124 -12.58 -23.53 1.99
CA ASN A 124 -13.78 -23.29 2.81
C ASN A 124 -14.07 -21.82 3.22
N ARG A 125 -13.37 -20.84 2.63
CA ARG A 125 -13.66 -19.42 2.87
C ARG A 125 -14.70 -18.85 1.92
N HIS A 126 -14.68 -19.29 0.69
CA HIS A 126 -15.63 -18.91 -0.34
C HIS A 126 -15.80 -20.05 -1.34
N PRO A 127 -17.03 -20.33 -1.84
CA PRO A 127 -17.25 -21.45 -2.74
C PRO A 127 -16.46 -21.38 -4.06
N ASP A 128 -16.12 -20.17 -4.51
CA ASP A 128 -15.40 -19.95 -5.76
C ASP A 128 -13.88 -19.82 -5.58
N LEU A 129 -13.35 -20.02 -4.37
CA LEU A 129 -11.94 -19.90 -4.08
C LEU A 129 -11.40 -21.16 -3.40
N CYS A 130 -10.29 -21.67 -3.91
CA CYS A 130 -9.54 -22.73 -3.25
C CYS A 130 -8.03 -22.52 -3.39
N ASN A 131 -7.25 -23.16 -2.54
CA ASN A 131 -5.79 -23.04 -2.55
C ASN A 131 -5.17 -23.38 -3.90
N ALA A 132 -5.67 -24.42 -4.56
CA ALA A 132 -5.15 -24.86 -5.87
C ALA A 132 -5.31 -23.77 -6.96
N GLN A 133 -6.42 -23.03 -6.94
CA GLN A 133 -6.64 -21.92 -7.88
C GLN A 133 -5.76 -20.73 -7.53
N MET A 134 -5.59 -20.44 -6.24
CA MET A 134 -4.83 -19.29 -5.77
C MET A 134 -3.33 -19.46 -5.96
N GLU A 135 -2.82 -20.69 -5.98
CA GLU A 135 -1.40 -20.98 -6.15
C GLU A 135 -0.83 -20.39 -7.45
N GLY A 136 -1.51 -20.58 -8.58
CA GLY A 136 -1.10 -20.01 -9.86
C GLY A 136 -1.02 -18.48 -9.85
N TYR A 137 -1.92 -17.80 -9.11
CA TYR A 137 -1.86 -16.35 -8.95
C TYR A 137 -0.67 -15.92 -8.09
N TYR A 138 -0.34 -16.66 -7.02
CA TYR A 138 0.85 -16.39 -6.22
C TYR A 138 2.13 -16.55 -7.04
N GLU A 139 2.27 -17.63 -7.80
CA GLU A 139 3.42 -17.87 -8.68
C GLU A 139 3.59 -16.71 -9.67
N GLU A 140 2.52 -16.31 -10.35
CA GLU A 140 2.54 -15.18 -11.28
C GLU A 140 2.98 -13.88 -10.59
N LEU A 141 2.42 -13.56 -9.43
CA LEU A 141 2.72 -12.33 -8.71
C LEU A 141 4.17 -12.32 -8.20
N LEU A 142 4.62 -13.40 -7.58
CA LEU A 142 6.00 -13.51 -7.06
C LEU A 142 7.01 -13.38 -8.20
N ALA A 143 6.75 -14.01 -9.34
CA ALA A 143 7.58 -13.89 -10.53
C ALA A 143 7.56 -12.46 -11.11
N THR A 144 6.37 -11.85 -11.25
CA THR A 144 6.21 -10.49 -11.78
C THR A 144 6.96 -9.45 -10.96
N TYR A 145 6.92 -9.56 -9.64
CA TYR A 145 7.60 -8.63 -8.73
C TYR A 145 9.00 -9.08 -8.34
N LYS A 146 9.49 -10.19 -8.89
CA LYS A 146 10.79 -10.78 -8.57
C LYS A 146 10.96 -10.98 -7.05
N ALA A 147 9.85 -11.31 -6.37
CA ALA A 147 9.87 -11.56 -4.94
C ALA A 147 10.49 -12.92 -4.66
N ARG A 148 11.39 -12.96 -3.70
CA ARG A 148 12.08 -14.19 -3.29
C ARG A 148 12.40 -14.18 -1.80
N PRO A 149 12.53 -15.35 -1.17
CA PRO A 149 13.06 -15.42 0.18
C PRO A 149 14.48 -14.84 0.24
N LEU A 150 14.81 -14.23 1.37
CA LEU A 150 16.18 -13.85 1.66
C LEU A 150 17.01 -15.10 1.98
N THR A 151 18.30 -15.01 1.73
CA THR A 151 19.27 -16.07 1.99
C THR A 151 20.45 -15.52 2.78
N ASP A 152 21.28 -16.39 3.37
CA ASP A 152 22.50 -15.98 4.08
C ASP A 152 23.44 -15.20 3.17
N SER A 153 23.44 -15.48 1.87
CA SER A 153 24.26 -14.77 0.89
C SER A 153 23.86 -13.30 0.71
N ASP A 154 22.66 -12.90 1.12
CA ASP A 154 22.23 -11.50 1.09
C ASP A 154 22.89 -10.66 2.19
N GLN A 155 23.47 -11.30 3.21
CA GLN A 155 24.17 -10.66 4.33
C GLN A 155 23.39 -9.51 4.97
N VAL A 156 22.10 -9.76 5.23
CA VAL A 156 21.21 -8.73 5.78
C VAL A 156 21.63 -8.35 7.20
N PRO A 157 21.96 -7.10 7.47
CA PRO A 157 22.29 -6.66 8.82
C PRO A 157 21.16 -6.92 9.81
N ASN A 158 21.50 -7.32 11.03
CA ASN A 158 20.54 -7.54 12.12
C ASN A 158 19.44 -8.57 11.80
N ALA A 159 19.67 -9.49 10.87
CA ALA A 159 18.79 -10.62 10.67
C ALA A 159 18.69 -11.44 11.96
N ILE A 160 17.47 -11.73 12.38
CA ILE A 160 17.19 -12.57 13.56
C ILE A 160 16.44 -13.80 13.07
N GLU A 161 17.12 -14.94 13.12
CA GLU A 161 16.60 -16.19 12.55
C GLU A 161 16.39 -17.28 13.60
N GLN A 162 16.68 -16.97 14.84
CA GLN A 162 16.65 -17.96 15.89
C GLN A 162 15.29 -18.01 16.60
N THR A 163 14.96 -19.20 17.09
CA THR A 163 13.88 -19.38 18.06
C THR A 163 14.17 -18.54 19.31
N SER A 164 13.11 -18.06 19.97
CA SER A 164 13.28 -17.35 21.23
C SER A 164 14.05 -18.20 22.25
N HIS A 165 14.75 -17.52 23.14
CA HIS A 165 15.54 -18.16 24.21
C HIS A 165 14.72 -19.14 25.07
N ASP A 166 13.45 -18.86 25.30
CA ASP A 166 12.52 -19.71 26.06
C ASP A 166 11.88 -20.82 25.20
N GLY A 167 12.23 -20.86 23.93
CA GLY A 167 11.69 -21.84 22.97
C GLY A 167 10.21 -21.70 22.64
N LYS A 168 9.52 -20.65 23.11
CA LYS A 168 8.09 -20.45 22.86
C LYS A 168 7.78 -19.96 21.44
N LEU A 169 8.70 -19.24 20.82
CA LEU A 169 8.60 -18.77 19.45
C LEU A 169 9.40 -19.65 18.50
N ARG A 170 8.77 -20.12 17.45
CA ARG A 170 9.40 -20.83 16.36
C ARG A 170 9.55 -19.91 15.18
N CYS A 171 10.77 -19.73 14.68
CA CYS A 171 11.04 -19.05 13.42
C CYS A 171 10.50 -19.87 12.24
N LEU A 172 9.84 -19.21 11.30
CA LEU A 172 9.28 -19.84 10.10
C LEU A 172 10.16 -19.67 8.85
N GLY A 173 11.39 -19.17 9.03
CA GLY A 173 12.32 -18.89 7.93
C GLY A 173 12.18 -17.48 7.39
N HIS A 174 12.80 -17.22 6.25
CA HIS A 174 12.74 -15.93 5.59
C HIS A 174 11.49 -15.81 4.74
N PRO A 175 10.72 -14.71 4.86
CA PRO A 175 9.63 -14.46 3.95
C PRO A 175 10.15 -14.06 2.57
N ALA A 176 9.37 -14.30 1.54
CA ALA A 176 9.61 -13.70 0.24
C ALA A 176 9.40 -12.19 0.30
N VAL A 177 10.35 -11.45 -0.25
CA VAL A 177 10.35 -9.98 -0.26
C VAL A 177 10.60 -9.45 -1.67
N ALA A 178 9.90 -8.38 -2.01
CA ALA A 178 9.99 -7.73 -3.33
C ALA A 178 10.98 -6.56 -3.28
N PHE A 179 12.26 -6.88 -3.14
CA PHE A 179 13.36 -5.92 -3.15
C PHE A 179 14.39 -6.27 -4.23
N LEU A 180 14.95 -5.24 -4.84
CA LEU A 180 16.14 -5.37 -5.68
C LEU A 180 17.36 -5.48 -4.75
N MET A 181 17.75 -6.72 -4.45
CA MET A 181 18.88 -7.00 -3.56
C MET A 181 20.21 -6.77 -4.27
N PRO A 182 21.26 -6.33 -3.55
CA PRO A 182 22.62 -6.18 -4.10
C PRO A 182 23.16 -7.49 -4.66
N GLN A 183 23.80 -7.43 -5.82
CA GLN A 183 24.55 -8.59 -6.35
C GLN A 183 25.79 -8.88 -5.52
N VAL A 184 26.43 -7.80 -5.04
CA VAL A 184 27.55 -7.89 -4.10
C VAL A 184 27.08 -7.32 -2.77
N PRO A 185 27.01 -8.12 -1.71
CA PRO A 185 26.52 -7.67 -0.41
C PRO A 185 27.28 -6.43 0.09
N GLY A 186 26.53 -5.46 0.60
CA GLY A 186 27.07 -4.19 1.07
C GLY A 186 27.52 -3.18 -0.02
N GLN A 187 27.39 -3.53 -1.29
CA GLN A 187 27.77 -2.69 -2.42
C GLN A 187 26.58 -2.48 -3.37
N PRO A 188 25.57 -1.70 -2.99
CA PRO A 188 24.40 -1.46 -3.82
C PRO A 188 24.78 -0.71 -5.09
N ALA A 189 24.41 -1.26 -6.24
CA ALA A 189 24.69 -0.72 -7.56
C ALA A 189 23.43 -0.15 -8.22
N ARG A 190 23.63 0.72 -9.19
CA ARG A 190 22.57 1.20 -10.09
C ARG A 190 22.22 0.12 -11.10
N ARG A 191 20.92 -0.06 -11.34
CA ARG A 191 20.35 -0.96 -12.34
C ARG A 191 19.41 -0.22 -13.26
N VAL A 192 19.38 -0.64 -14.50
CA VAL A 192 18.35 -0.25 -15.47
C VAL A 192 17.70 -1.54 -15.97
N GLU A 193 16.43 -1.72 -15.67
CA GLU A 193 15.64 -2.89 -16.08
C GLU A 193 14.38 -2.38 -16.79
N ASP A 194 14.16 -2.84 -18.02
CA ASP A 194 13.01 -2.45 -18.84
C ASP A 194 12.83 -0.92 -18.99
N GLY A 195 13.97 -0.20 -19.07
CA GLY A 195 14.00 1.26 -19.14
C GLY A 195 13.79 2.00 -17.82
N VAL A 196 13.61 1.29 -16.72
CA VAL A 196 13.41 1.83 -15.38
C VAL A 196 14.73 1.82 -14.62
N GLU A 197 15.18 2.98 -14.16
CA GLU A 197 16.34 3.08 -13.30
C GLU A 197 15.97 2.78 -11.85
N ARG A 198 16.76 1.94 -11.19
CA ARG A 198 16.64 1.59 -9.78
C ARG A 198 18.02 1.48 -9.15
N TRP A 199 18.08 1.65 -7.84
CA TRP A 199 19.27 1.26 -7.08
C TRP A 199 18.97 0.00 -6.27
N GLU A 200 19.96 -0.85 -6.15
CA GLU A 200 19.89 -1.99 -5.25
C GLU A 200 19.73 -1.55 -3.80
N CYS A 201 19.23 -2.43 -2.95
CA CYS A 201 18.89 -2.12 -1.57
C CYS A 201 20.14 -1.80 -0.75
N ASP A 202 20.17 -0.60 -0.19
CA ASP A 202 21.23 -0.12 0.71
C ASP A 202 21.02 -0.53 2.18
N MET A 203 20.01 -1.38 2.45
CA MET A 203 19.59 -1.80 3.78
C MET A 203 19.16 -0.65 4.69
N ALA A 204 18.86 0.52 4.11
CA ALA A 204 18.32 1.69 4.76
C ALA A 204 17.29 2.38 3.84
N ASN A 205 16.51 3.32 4.35
CA ASN A 205 15.59 4.17 3.57
C ASN A 205 14.60 3.44 2.63
N ASN A 206 14.27 2.18 2.91
CA ASN A 206 13.38 1.35 2.09
C ASN A 206 12.19 0.80 2.88
N SER A 207 11.71 1.54 3.88
CA SER A 207 10.72 1.10 4.86
C SER A 207 9.29 1.58 4.56
N PHE A 208 8.49 1.65 5.62
CA PHE A 208 7.13 2.21 5.62
C PHE A 208 7.04 3.69 5.21
N LEU A 209 8.18 4.40 5.13
CA LEU A 209 8.24 5.79 4.66
C LEU A 209 8.60 5.91 3.17
N GLY A 210 8.54 4.80 2.45
CA GLY A 210 8.82 4.73 1.03
C GLY A 210 10.23 4.24 0.69
N SER A 211 10.54 4.20 -0.59
CA SER A 211 11.82 3.73 -1.15
C SER A 211 12.29 4.72 -2.23
N PRO A 212 13.05 5.76 -1.87
CA PRO A 212 13.50 6.76 -2.84
C PRO A 212 14.35 6.19 -3.96
N SER A 213 15.19 5.21 -3.63
CA SER A 213 16.06 4.50 -4.56
C SER A 213 15.31 3.57 -5.52
N GLY A 214 14.06 3.22 -5.20
CA GLY A 214 13.30 2.20 -5.92
C GLY A 214 13.77 0.78 -5.66
N ALA A 215 14.58 0.54 -4.63
CA ALA A 215 14.98 -0.82 -4.25
C ALA A 215 13.77 -1.69 -3.92
N LYS A 216 12.82 -1.16 -3.17
CA LYS A 216 11.52 -1.80 -2.94
C LYS A 216 10.65 -1.69 -4.20
N THR A 217 10.09 -2.81 -4.64
CA THR A 217 9.20 -2.83 -5.80
C THR A 217 7.86 -2.21 -5.45
N THR A 218 7.48 -1.14 -6.14
CA THR A 218 6.20 -0.44 -5.98
C THR A 218 5.41 -0.45 -7.27
N LEU A 219 4.09 -0.40 -7.19
CA LEU A 219 3.17 -0.62 -8.31
C LEU A 219 3.20 0.48 -9.37
N ASP A 220 3.64 1.68 -9.02
CA ASP A 220 3.74 2.82 -9.93
C ASP A 220 4.64 2.51 -11.14
N PHE A 221 5.86 2.06 -10.90
CA PHE A 221 6.79 1.73 -11.99
C PHE A 221 6.72 0.28 -12.44
N SER A 222 6.35 -0.67 -11.56
CA SER A 222 6.36 -2.10 -11.89
C SER A 222 5.10 -2.61 -12.58
N THR A 223 3.97 -1.94 -12.38
CA THR A 223 2.66 -2.38 -12.86
C THR A 223 1.96 -1.33 -13.70
N LEU A 224 1.82 -0.11 -13.17
CA LEU A 224 1.06 0.93 -13.85
C LEU A 224 1.82 1.48 -15.04
N TRP A 225 3.12 1.76 -14.90
CA TRP A 225 3.91 2.29 -16.02
C TRP A 225 3.93 1.37 -17.24
N PRO A 226 4.24 0.06 -17.14
CA PRO A 226 4.17 -0.84 -18.29
C PRO A 226 2.78 -0.90 -18.94
N ALA A 227 1.72 -0.83 -18.12
CA ALA A 227 0.36 -0.79 -18.64
C ALA A 227 0.04 0.55 -19.33
N MET A 228 0.60 1.66 -18.86
CA MET A 228 0.47 2.96 -19.53
C MET A 228 1.09 2.96 -20.93
N GLN A 229 2.17 2.22 -21.14
CA GLN A 229 2.75 2.03 -22.48
C GLN A 229 1.84 1.24 -23.42
N LYS A 230 0.83 0.56 -22.87
CA LYS A 230 -0.22 -0.20 -23.59
C LYS A 230 -1.57 0.54 -23.63
N GLY A 231 -1.60 1.83 -23.28
CA GLY A 231 -2.79 2.68 -23.38
C GLY A 231 -3.53 2.95 -22.07
N LEU A 232 -3.14 2.34 -20.94
CA LEU A 232 -3.71 2.70 -19.65
C LEU A 232 -3.50 4.18 -19.37
N GLN A 233 -4.55 4.85 -18.88
CA GLN A 233 -4.46 6.23 -18.44
C GLN A 233 -4.53 6.31 -16.91
N VAL A 234 -3.61 7.06 -16.30
CA VAL A 234 -3.59 7.29 -14.85
C VAL A 234 -3.61 8.79 -14.57
N GLN A 235 -4.63 9.25 -13.85
CA GLN A 235 -4.73 10.63 -13.40
C GLN A 235 -4.52 10.71 -11.89
N ALA A 236 -3.40 11.29 -11.50
CA ALA A 236 -3.08 11.59 -10.10
C ALA A 236 -3.77 12.87 -9.62
N LEU A 237 -3.85 13.07 -8.31
CA LEU A 237 -4.48 14.20 -7.66
C LEU A 237 -5.96 14.37 -7.98
N CYS A 238 -6.64 13.28 -8.31
CA CYS A 238 -8.07 13.22 -8.65
C CYS A 238 -8.84 12.45 -7.57
N GLU A 239 -9.47 13.18 -6.66
CA GLU A 239 -10.21 12.61 -5.54
C GLU A 239 -11.70 12.44 -5.91
N VAL A 240 -12.13 11.18 -6.07
CA VAL A 240 -13.54 10.88 -6.35
C VAL A 240 -14.39 11.24 -5.14
N THR A 241 -15.43 11.99 -5.37
CA THR A 241 -16.33 12.52 -4.33
C THR A 241 -17.66 11.80 -4.29
N SER A 242 -18.19 11.37 -5.44
CA SER A 242 -19.44 10.60 -5.51
C SER A 242 -19.58 9.81 -6.81
N ILE A 243 -20.40 8.76 -6.75
CA ILE A 243 -20.76 7.89 -7.88
C ILE A 243 -22.28 7.93 -8.00
N HIS A 244 -22.78 8.25 -9.19
CA HIS A 244 -24.21 8.32 -9.49
C HIS A 244 -24.55 7.28 -10.56
N ARG A 245 -25.68 6.63 -10.41
CA ARG A 245 -26.22 5.70 -11.40
C ARG A 245 -27.06 6.47 -12.41
N LEU A 246 -26.68 6.42 -13.69
CA LEU A 246 -27.41 7.06 -14.78
C LEU A 246 -28.52 6.17 -15.32
N SER A 247 -28.23 4.89 -15.47
CA SER A 247 -29.19 3.91 -16.00
C SER A 247 -29.17 2.61 -15.21
N PRO A 248 -30.32 2.02 -14.89
CA PRO A 248 -30.42 0.66 -14.39
C PRO A 248 -30.18 -0.39 -15.49
N ASP A 249 -30.33 0.00 -16.75
CA ASP A 249 -30.15 -0.89 -17.89
C ASP A 249 -28.67 -1.26 -18.05
N ARG A 250 -28.38 -2.56 -18.06
CA ARG A 250 -27.03 -3.07 -18.22
C ARG A 250 -26.49 -2.94 -19.64
N SER A 251 -27.35 -2.78 -20.62
CA SER A 251 -27.00 -2.54 -22.02
C SER A 251 -26.73 -1.07 -22.35
N ALA A 252 -27.02 -0.15 -21.43
CA ALA A 252 -26.76 1.28 -21.63
C ALA A 252 -25.25 1.53 -21.77
N PRO A 253 -24.81 2.30 -22.77
CA PRO A 253 -23.40 2.53 -23.05
C PRO A 253 -22.68 3.32 -21.94
N MET A 254 -23.42 4.13 -21.18
CA MET A 254 -22.91 4.85 -20.01
C MET A 254 -23.85 4.65 -18.83
N ARG A 255 -23.35 4.00 -17.81
CA ARG A 255 -24.16 3.60 -16.65
C ARG A 255 -23.91 4.43 -15.40
N TYR A 256 -22.75 5.06 -15.32
CA TYR A 256 -22.32 5.80 -14.14
C TYR A 256 -21.81 7.18 -14.51
N GLU A 257 -22.14 8.17 -13.67
CA GLU A 257 -21.50 9.48 -13.58
C GLU A 257 -20.65 9.49 -12.32
N VAL A 258 -19.33 9.69 -12.48
CA VAL A 258 -18.39 9.75 -11.38
C VAL A 258 -17.87 11.17 -11.26
N ARG A 259 -18.10 11.80 -10.11
CA ARG A 259 -17.64 13.16 -9.81
C ARG A 259 -16.37 13.11 -8.99
N TYR A 260 -15.45 13.99 -9.30
CA TYR A 260 -14.18 14.07 -8.61
C TYR A 260 -13.66 15.50 -8.51
N ARG A 261 -12.87 15.76 -7.48
CA ARG A 261 -12.09 16.98 -7.32
C ARG A 261 -10.72 16.77 -7.91
N ASN A 262 -10.36 17.54 -8.93
CA ASN A 262 -9.03 17.58 -9.48
C ASN A 262 -8.20 18.60 -8.68
N HIS A 263 -7.29 18.08 -7.84
CA HIS A 263 -6.46 18.91 -6.96
C HIS A 263 -5.30 19.60 -7.69
N ALA A 264 -4.97 19.19 -8.92
CA ALA A 264 -3.96 19.85 -9.73
C ALA A 264 -4.41 21.19 -10.28
N ASN A 265 -5.68 21.31 -10.67
CA ASN A 265 -6.25 22.53 -11.24
C ASN A 265 -7.32 23.19 -10.35
N GLY A 266 -7.69 22.54 -9.24
CA GLY A 266 -8.66 23.04 -8.28
C GLY A 266 -10.13 22.97 -8.76
N ARG A 267 -10.47 22.17 -9.77
CA ARG A 267 -11.83 22.09 -10.34
C ARG A 267 -12.56 20.82 -9.91
N ASP A 268 -13.88 20.92 -9.86
CA ASP A 268 -14.76 19.77 -9.79
C ASP A 268 -15.09 19.33 -11.21
N GLU A 269 -14.87 18.07 -11.49
CA GLU A 269 -14.99 17.46 -12.81
C GLU A 269 -15.83 16.19 -12.72
N CYS A 270 -16.30 15.68 -13.86
CA CYS A 270 -17.02 14.42 -13.91
C CYS A 270 -16.66 13.60 -15.15
N ILE A 271 -16.79 12.27 -15.02
CA ILE A 271 -16.57 11.29 -16.06
C ILE A 271 -17.80 10.40 -16.15
N LEU A 272 -18.18 10.05 -17.37
CA LEU A 272 -19.16 9.01 -17.64
C LEU A 272 -18.43 7.69 -17.87
N ALA A 273 -18.85 6.63 -17.20
CA ALA A 273 -18.26 5.31 -17.30
C ALA A 273 -19.32 4.23 -17.55
N GLU A 274 -19.00 3.27 -18.37
CA GLU A 274 -19.81 2.07 -18.52
C GLU A 274 -19.67 1.18 -17.29
N HIS A 275 -18.44 0.96 -16.83
CA HIS A 275 -18.11 0.19 -15.65
C HIS A 275 -17.28 1.00 -14.65
N VAL A 276 -17.46 0.72 -13.37
CA VAL A 276 -16.65 1.32 -12.28
C VAL A 276 -16.09 0.20 -11.41
N ILE A 277 -14.76 0.21 -11.27
CA ILE A 277 -14.04 -0.66 -10.32
C ILE A 277 -13.65 0.19 -9.12
N LEU A 278 -14.15 -0.17 -7.95
CA LEU A 278 -13.86 0.51 -6.70
C LEU A 278 -12.69 -0.17 -5.99
N ALA A 279 -11.53 0.48 -6.02
CA ALA A 279 -10.26 -0.03 -5.49
C ALA A 279 -9.54 1.00 -4.60
N ALA A 280 -10.31 1.86 -3.92
CA ALA A 280 -9.78 2.97 -3.11
C ALA A 280 -9.30 2.55 -1.69
N GLY A 281 -9.15 1.24 -1.44
CA GLY A 281 -8.85 0.69 -0.11
C GLY A 281 -10.10 0.61 0.78
N GLY A 282 -10.07 -0.23 1.81
CA GLY A 282 -11.24 -0.58 2.61
C GLY A 282 -11.99 0.64 3.17
N LEU A 283 -11.28 1.47 3.95
CA LEU A 283 -11.90 2.65 4.57
C LEU A 283 -12.43 3.66 3.55
N SER A 284 -11.62 4.00 2.55
CA SER A 284 -12.00 5.04 1.57
C SER A 284 -13.11 4.57 0.64
N SER A 285 -13.14 3.28 0.27
CA SER A 285 -14.22 2.69 -0.50
C SER A 285 -15.55 2.74 0.25
N VAL A 286 -15.57 2.35 1.52
CA VAL A 286 -16.78 2.43 2.35
C VAL A 286 -17.26 3.88 2.48
N ARG A 287 -16.35 4.82 2.75
CA ARG A 287 -16.69 6.26 2.86
C ARG A 287 -17.25 6.83 1.56
N LEU A 288 -16.67 6.45 0.42
CA LEU A 288 -17.15 6.87 -0.90
C LEU A 288 -18.54 6.31 -1.21
N LEU A 289 -18.77 5.05 -0.92
CA LEU A 289 -20.09 4.42 -1.10
C LEU A 289 -21.16 5.03 -0.18
N LEU A 290 -20.84 5.31 1.08
CA LEU A 290 -21.75 5.99 2.00
C LEU A 290 -22.15 7.38 1.46
N ARG A 291 -21.17 8.18 1.04
CA ARG A 291 -21.42 9.49 0.43
C ARG A 291 -22.27 9.37 -0.85
N SER A 292 -22.00 8.36 -1.68
CA SER A 292 -22.72 8.14 -2.94
C SER A 292 -24.15 7.66 -2.71
N ARG A 293 -24.40 6.86 -1.65
CA ARG A 293 -25.74 6.39 -1.26
C ARG A 293 -26.66 7.54 -0.89
N ASP A 294 -26.14 8.54 -0.21
CA ASP A 294 -26.91 9.64 0.35
C ASP A 294 -27.12 10.79 -0.65
N GLN A 295 -26.72 10.62 -1.92
CA GLN A 295 -26.89 11.58 -3.01
C GLN A 295 -28.16 11.30 -3.84
N ALA A 296 -28.71 12.34 -4.48
CA ALA A 296 -29.75 12.16 -5.50
C ALA A 296 -29.21 11.30 -6.66
N ARG A 297 -29.97 10.28 -7.08
CA ARG A 297 -29.53 9.23 -8.02
C ARG A 297 -28.30 8.48 -7.55
N GLY A 298 -28.06 8.41 -6.25
CA GLY A 298 -26.98 7.67 -5.64
C GLY A 298 -27.14 6.16 -5.77
N LEU A 299 -26.13 5.47 -5.29
CA LEU A 299 -26.12 4.00 -5.26
C LEU A 299 -27.05 3.49 -4.15
N THR A 300 -27.83 2.46 -4.44
CA THR A 300 -28.80 1.85 -3.52
C THR A 300 -28.51 0.36 -3.35
N GLY A 301 -29.25 -0.31 -2.48
CA GLY A 301 -29.18 -1.79 -2.32
C GLY A 301 -28.03 -2.27 -1.45
N MET A 302 -27.46 -1.41 -0.58
CA MET A 302 -26.34 -1.74 0.30
C MET A 302 -26.72 -1.59 1.79
N PRO A 303 -27.67 -2.39 2.31
CA PRO A 303 -28.20 -2.20 3.67
C PRO A 303 -27.14 -2.46 4.77
N ARG A 304 -26.10 -3.25 4.48
CA ARG A 304 -25.03 -3.59 5.40
C ARG A 304 -23.74 -2.78 5.19
N LEU A 305 -23.79 -1.75 4.34
CA LEU A 305 -22.62 -0.92 4.06
C LEU A 305 -22.09 -0.24 5.33
N GLY A 306 -20.81 -0.45 5.63
CA GLY A 306 -20.14 0.09 6.83
C GLY A 306 -20.28 -0.80 8.06
N LEU A 307 -21.07 -1.86 8.02
CA LEU A 307 -21.14 -2.84 9.09
C LEU A 307 -20.02 -3.89 8.95
N GLY A 308 -19.47 -4.34 10.08
CA GLY A 308 -18.42 -5.37 10.09
C GLY A 308 -17.08 -4.89 9.52
N PHE A 309 -16.82 -3.58 9.56
CA PHE A 309 -15.50 -3.05 9.21
C PHE A 309 -14.47 -3.55 10.23
N GLY A 310 -13.41 -4.19 9.76
CA GLY A 310 -12.31 -4.68 10.57
C GLY A 310 -10.97 -4.33 9.95
N GLY A 311 -9.92 -4.36 10.75
CA GLY A 311 -8.53 -4.34 10.27
C GLY A 311 -8.02 -5.76 10.03
N ASN A 312 -6.75 -5.87 9.68
CA ASN A 312 -6.02 -7.14 9.58
C ASN A 312 -5.56 -7.68 10.94
N GLY A 313 -5.97 -7.03 12.03
CA GLY A 313 -5.67 -7.49 13.40
C GLY A 313 -4.25 -7.17 13.86
N ASP A 314 -3.56 -6.24 13.21
CA ASP A 314 -2.20 -5.85 13.60
C ASP A 314 -2.18 -5.22 14.99
N TYR A 315 -1.30 -5.72 15.82
CA TYR A 315 -0.97 -5.15 17.12
C TYR A 315 0.50 -4.76 17.14
N PHE A 316 0.78 -3.51 17.46
CA PHE A 316 2.14 -3.00 17.50
C PHE A 316 2.61 -2.85 18.95
N GLY A 317 3.77 -3.45 19.23
CA GLY A 317 4.51 -3.24 20.47
C GLY A 317 5.85 -2.56 20.17
N LEU A 318 6.32 -1.73 21.09
CA LEU A 318 7.67 -1.17 21.03
C LEU A 318 8.58 -2.00 21.91
N TRP A 319 9.67 -2.44 21.35
CA TRP A 319 10.71 -3.18 22.05
C TRP A 319 12.00 -2.37 22.04
N LYS A 320 12.55 -2.15 23.21
CA LYS A 320 13.89 -1.55 23.37
C LYS A 320 14.90 -2.68 23.55
N GLU A 321 15.83 -2.81 22.64
CA GLU A 321 16.95 -3.74 22.74
C GLU A 321 18.14 -3.01 23.38
N ASN A 322 18.79 -3.66 24.36
CA ASN A 322 20.03 -3.18 24.97
C ASN A 322 21.20 -3.87 24.23
N SER A 323 21.52 -3.40 23.05
CA SER A 323 22.63 -3.89 22.26
C SER A 323 23.28 -2.73 21.48
N ASP A 324 24.54 -2.91 21.10
CA ASP A 324 25.28 -1.97 20.25
C ASP A 324 24.96 -2.11 18.76
N LYS A 325 23.89 -2.85 18.42
CA LYS A 325 23.47 -3.04 17.04
C LYS A 325 22.83 -1.78 16.47
N ASP A 326 23.25 -1.41 15.29
CA ASP A 326 22.60 -0.35 14.51
C ASP A 326 21.26 -0.86 13.94
N LEU A 327 20.17 -0.66 14.67
CA LEU A 327 18.83 -1.10 14.29
C LEU A 327 18.21 -0.28 13.16
N SER A 328 18.87 0.79 12.69
CA SER A 328 18.46 1.56 11.53
C SER A 328 18.75 0.84 10.22
N LYS A 329 19.56 -0.23 10.25
CA LYS A 329 19.92 -1.04 9.09
C LYS A 329 19.25 -2.40 9.11
N GLY A 330 19.07 -2.98 7.94
CA GLY A 330 18.45 -4.27 7.74
C GLY A 330 17.14 -4.18 6.92
N MET A 331 16.36 -5.23 6.94
CA MET A 331 15.06 -5.23 6.25
C MET A 331 13.98 -4.62 7.15
N PRO A 332 12.98 -3.94 6.55
CA PRO A 332 11.89 -3.34 7.32
C PRO A 332 11.03 -4.38 8.04
N ILE A 333 11.03 -5.62 7.57
CA ILE A 333 10.39 -6.75 8.23
C ILE A 333 11.39 -7.90 8.37
N GLY A 334 11.44 -8.51 9.53
CA GLY A 334 12.25 -9.69 9.80
C GLY A 334 11.48 -10.99 9.57
N SER A 335 12.12 -12.10 9.91
CA SER A 335 11.51 -13.42 9.83
C SER A 335 10.25 -13.52 10.68
N PRO A 336 9.18 -14.16 10.19
CA PRO A 336 7.98 -14.41 10.95
C PRO A 336 8.22 -15.51 12.01
N PHE A 337 7.65 -15.31 13.17
CA PHE A 337 7.61 -16.27 14.25
C PHE A 337 6.19 -16.70 14.56
N ARG A 338 6.05 -17.93 15.04
CA ARG A 338 4.81 -18.49 15.54
C ARG A 338 4.98 -18.95 16.97
N LEU A 339 3.97 -18.70 17.80
CA LEU A 339 3.91 -19.30 19.14
C LEU A 339 3.67 -20.79 19.00
N LYS A 340 4.55 -21.63 19.60
CA LYS A 340 4.48 -23.09 19.49
C LYS A 340 3.16 -23.66 20.01
N ASP A 341 2.71 -23.15 21.13
CA ASP A 341 1.55 -23.66 21.85
C ASP A 341 0.25 -22.86 21.56
N SER A 342 0.28 -22.01 20.55
CA SER A 342 -0.91 -21.24 20.19
C SER A 342 -1.94 -22.11 19.49
N PRO A 343 -3.17 -22.18 19.99
CA PRO A 343 -4.25 -22.84 19.28
C PRO A 343 -4.59 -22.15 17.96
N ASN A 344 -4.30 -20.84 17.86
CA ASN A 344 -4.52 -20.07 16.67
C ASN A 344 -3.24 -19.98 15.83
N GLN A 345 -3.14 -20.86 14.84
CA GLN A 345 -2.01 -20.93 13.91
C GLN A 345 -1.91 -19.72 12.95
N SER A 346 -2.91 -18.86 12.91
CA SER A 346 -2.91 -17.66 12.05
C SER A 346 -2.20 -16.46 12.67
N VAL A 347 -1.88 -16.50 13.97
CA VAL A 347 -1.18 -15.41 14.65
C VAL A 347 0.32 -15.52 14.37
N LEU A 348 0.89 -14.44 13.83
CA LEU A 348 2.32 -14.30 13.58
C LEU A 348 2.89 -13.15 14.40
N VAL A 349 4.10 -13.34 14.90
CA VAL A 349 4.91 -12.28 15.50
C VAL A 349 5.97 -11.89 14.48
N LEU A 350 5.96 -10.63 14.07
CA LEU A 350 6.90 -10.07 13.11
C LEU A 350 7.71 -8.97 13.77
N ARG A 351 9.02 -8.99 13.57
CA ARG A 351 9.84 -7.83 13.87
C ARG A 351 9.67 -6.83 12.73
N ALA A 352 9.31 -5.61 13.07
CA ALA A 352 9.28 -4.50 12.12
C ALA A 352 10.30 -3.43 12.55
N ALA A 353 11.08 -2.92 11.61
CA ALA A 353 11.99 -1.79 11.82
C ALA A 353 11.53 -0.61 10.95
N ILE A 354 11.52 0.58 11.53
CA ILE A 354 11.31 1.81 10.78
C ILE A 354 12.69 2.33 10.42
N GLN A 355 13.12 2.05 9.22
CA GLN A 355 14.40 2.55 8.69
C GLN A 355 14.31 4.04 8.39
N GLY A 356 15.43 4.73 8.50
CA GLY A 356 15.49 6.19 8.30
C GLY A 356 14.81 6.99 9.39
N ILE A 357 14.56 6.37 10.56
CA ILE A 357 13.94 7.05 11.71
C ILE A 357 14.80 8.20 12.21
N ASP A 358 16.13 8.12 12.04
CA ASP A 358 17.06 9.22 12.38
C ASP A 358 16.79 10.48 11.57
N SER A 359 16.15 10.34 10.43
CA SER A 359 15.71 11.46 9.59
C SER A 359 14.30 11.97 9.94
N VAL A 360 13.58 11.27 10.80
CA VAL A 360 12.28 11.70 11.33
C VAL A 360 12.53 12.27 12.71
N PRO A 361 12.32 13.56 12.92
CA PRO A 361 12.42 14.14 14.25
C PRO A 361 11.37 13.50 15.16
N MET A 362 11.80 12.57 15.98
CA MET A 362 10.96 12.06 17.05
C MET A 362 10.79 13.16 18.09
N PRO A 363 9.58 13.39 18.60
CA PRO A 363 9.44 14.18 19.80
C PRO A 363 10.36 13.56 20.84
N GLY A 364 11.24 14.39 21.43
CA GLY A 364 12.18 13.94 22.45
C GLY A 364 11.48 13.07 23.49
N PRO A 365 12.19 12.20 24.20
CA PRO A 365 11.58 11.28 25.14
C PRO A 365 10.64 12.08 26.03
N CYS A 366 9.37 11.74 26.01
CA CYS A 366 8.41 12.24 27.01
C CYS A 366 9.07 12.00 28.34
N GLY A 367 9.32 13.09 29.05
CA GLY A 367 10.14 13.13 30.22
C GLY A 367 9.81 11.99 31.19
N ALA A 368 10.83 11.44 31.74
CA ALA A 368 10.86 10.42 32.77
C ALA A 368 9.63 10.44 33.67
N GLY A 369 8.78 9.42 33.52
CA GLY A 369 7.57 9.26 34.33
C GLY A 369 7.06 7.83 34.34
N CYS A 370 7.93 6.83 34.18
CA CYS A 370 7.67 5.43 34.56
C CYS A 370 8.91 4.86 35.22
N ALA A 371 9.23 5.43 36.34
CA ALA A 371 10.07 4.75 37.33
C ALA A 371 9.18 3.78 38.11
N GLY A 372 9.51 2.49 38.07
CA GLY A 372 9.35 1.60 39.19
C GLY A 372 8.08 0.79 39.25
N SER A 373 8.21 -0.47 38.93
CA SER A 373 8.12 -1.50 40.02
C SER A 373 8.42 -2.86 39.43
N ARG A 374 9.13 -3.56 40.21
CA ARG A 374 9.78 -4.87 40.07
C ARG A 374 8.90 -5.97 39.51
#